data_4060de931aef54400c4806f45990d61d
#
_entry.id   4060de931aef54400c4806f45990d61d
#
_cell.length_a   1.000
_cell.length_b   1.000
_cell.length_c   1.000
_cell.angle_alpha   90.00
_cell.angle_beta   90.00
_cell.angle_gamma   90.00
#
_symmetry.space_group_name_H-M   'P 1'
#
loop_
_entity.id
_entity.type
_entity.pdbx_description
1 polymer ?
#
loop_
_entity_poly.entity_id
_entity_poly.type
_entity_poly.pdbx_seq_one_letter_code
_entity_poly.pdbx_strand_id
1 'polypeptide(L)'
;MGITEKACAWFESYLTGRSFSVPWLGQSSTVHHLATRVSQGSALGPLLFAIYTTSLGEITGSHGFSYHCYADDTQLYLSFPPDDHTFSARISNCLSDISKWMKSYNLQLNLSKTELLVIPAKPSIQHNISIQIDFLSLAPSKAVRNLGVVIDERLTFKDHVASVACSCCFALYNIRKIRPYLTQHATQLLVQSTVISHLDYCNAHLTDLPACTVRPLQMVQNAAARLVFNHPKGAHVTPLFIELHWLPLAARIKFKLLTLAYKVRDGTAPIYLNPLAKDYVSARPLRSSQDCRLAVPTPRSGQSRLFSCIVPQMWNDLPSTPRIGASFSIFKKLLKTLLFREHLLN
;
A
#
# COMPACT_ATOMS: atom_id res chain seq x y z
N MET A 1 28.92 1.36 6.52
CA MET A 1 28.11 1.79 5.36
C MET A 1 28.89 1.99 4.05
N GLY A 2 30.18 1.69 3.97
CA GLY A 2 30.97 1.78 2.74
C GLY A 2 31.11 3.19 2.12
N ILE A 3 30.83 4.23 2.89
CA ILE A 3 31.02 5.63 2.45
C ILE A 3 32.51 5.95 2.52
N THR A 4 33.08 6.36 1.37
CA THR A 4 34.50 6.71 1.27
C THR A 4 34.80 8.06 1.89
N GLU A 5 36.08 8.34 2.22
CA GLU A 5 36.52 9.60 2.84
C GLU A 5 36.04 10.86 2.09
N LYS A 6 36.11 10.84 0.75
CA LYS A 6 35.60 11.95 -0.09
C LYS A 6 34.13 12.19 0.06
N ALA A 7 33.31 11.10 0.17
CA ALA A 7 31.89 11.23 0.37
C ALA A 7 31.56 11.71 1.79
N CYS A 8 32.32 11.28 2.80
CA CYS A 8 32.18 11.79 4.18
C CYS A 8 32.47 13.30 4.24
N ALA A 9 33.56 13.76 3.64
CA ALA A 9 33.92 15.20 3.58
C ALA A 9 32.82 16.01 2.86
N TRP A 10 32.22 15.44 1.80
CA TRP A 10 31.10 16.08 1.11
C TRP A 10 29.87 16.20 2.01
N PHE A 11 29.52 15.14 2.74
CA PHE A 11 28.40 15.18 3.69
C PHE A 11 28.67 16.15 4.84
N GLU A 12 29.88 16.22 5.34
CA GLU A 12 30.28 17.19 6.36
C GLU A 12 30.07 18.61 5.87
N SER A 13 30.57 18.94 4.68
CA SER A 13 30.35 20.23 4.03
C SER A 13 28.88 20.54 3.79
N TYR A 14 28.07 19.53 3.42
CA TYR A 14 26.63 19.67 3.17
C TYR A 14 25.85 19.91 4.48
N LEU A 15 26.30 19.37 5.61
CA LEU A 15 25.59 19.40 6.89
C LEU A 15 26.07 20.51 7.85
N THR A 16 27.26 21.08 7.65
CA THR A 16 27.82 22.13 8.51
C THR A 16 27.56 23.55 7.98
N GLY A 17 27.58 24.53 8.88
CA GLY A 17 27.52 25.96 8.54
C GLY A 17 26.23 26.42 7.86
N ARG A 18 25.16 25.66 7.95
CA ARG A 18 23.89 25.96 7.26
C ARG A 18 23.11 27.08 7.94
N SER A 19 22.53 27.94 7.10
CA SER A 19 21.64 29.01 7.55
C SER A 19 20.50 29.18 6.55
N PHE A 20 19.43 29.84 6.97
CA PHE A 20 18.35 30.24 6.09
C PHE A 20 17.86 31.65 6.41
N SER A 21 17.32 32.30 5.41
CA SER A 21 16.53 33.52 5.53
C SER A 21 15.29 33.40 4.64
N VAL A 22 14.24 34.09 4.98
CA VAL A 22 12.98 34.06 4.22
C VAL A 22 12.87 35.37 3.42
N PRO A 23 12.93 35.33 2.08
CA PRO A 23 12.67 36.49 1.25
C PRO A 23 11.17 36.73 1.13
N TRP A 24 10.75 38.01 1.32
CA TRP A 24 9.37 38.45 1.16
C TRP A 24 9.32 39.88 0.61
N LEU A 25 8.65 40.06 -0.53
CA LEU A 25 8.45 41.38 -1.17
C LEU A 25 9.75 42.23 -1.29
N GLY A 26 10.86 41.60 -1.66
CA GLY A 26 12.15 42.27 -1.84
C GLY A 26 12.93 42.53 -0.54
N GLN A 27 12.42 42.11 0.60
CA GLN A 27 13.13 42.12 1.87
C GLN A 27 13.45 40.69 2.32
N SER A 28 14.47 40.50 3.14
CA SER A 28 14.83 39.22 3.71
C SER A 28 14.79 39.27 5.24
N SER A 29 14.33 38.20 5.86
CA SER A 29 14.43 38.04 7.32
C SER A 29 15.89 38.02 7.79
N THR A 30 16.08 38.12 9.10
CA THR A 30 17.38 37.83 9.72
C THR A 30 17.82 36.41 9.37
N VAL A 31 19.17 36.21 9.25
CA VAL A 31 19.73 34.89 9.00
C VAL A 31 19.67 34.05 10.26
N HIS A 32 19.07 32.85 10.15
CA HIS A 32 19.02 31.86 11.21
C HIS A 32 19.93 30.67 10.88
N HIS A 33 20.79 30.29 11.82
CA HIS A 33 21.66 29.12 11.68
C HIS A 33 20.90 27.83 12.01
N LEU A 34 21.12 26.80 11.18
CA LEU A 34 20.55 25.46 11.37
C LEU A 34 21.59 24.60 12.08
N ALA A 35 21.40 24.36 13.37
CA ALA A 35 22.22 23.43 14.13
C ALA A 35 21.88 21.96 13.86
N THR A 36 20.60 21.69 13.54
CA THR A 36 20.07 20.34 13.28
C THR A 36 19.13 20.37 12.08
N ARG A 37 18.73 19.20 11.56
CA ARG A 37 17.77 19.03 10.45
C ARG A 37 18.37 19.28 9.08
N VAL A 38 17.69 18.78 8.06
CA VAL A 38 17.96 19.05 6.64
C VAL A 38 16.87 19.95 6.10
N SER A 39 17.19 20.88 5.21
CA SER A 39 16.22 21.79 4.61
C SER A 39 15.08 21.00 3.97
N GLN A 40 13.84 21.38 4.26
CA GLN A 40 12.67 20.78 3.63
C GLN A 40 12.71 20.99 2.12
N GLY A 41 12.45 19.93 1.33
CA GLY A 41 12.60 19.95 -0.13
C GLY A 41 14.01 19.62 -0.63
N SER A 42 14.97 19.32 0.26
CA SER A 42 16.29 18.81 -0.14
C SER A 42 16.18 17.47 -0.86
N ALA A 43 16.88 17.33 -2.00
CA ALA A 43 16.87 16.09 -2.79
C ALA A 43 17.43 14.89 -2.01
N LEU A 44 18.36 15.10 -1.08
CA LEU A 44 18.97 14.06 -0.24
C LEU A 44 18.22 13.83 1.09
N GLY A 45 17.29 14.71 1.45
CA GLY A 45 16.54 14.62 2.71
C GLY A 45 15.94 13.23 2.98
N PRO A 46 15.18 12.63 2.05
CA PRO A 46 14.59 11.30 2.25
C PRO A 46 15.63 10.20 2.46
N LEU A 47 16.73 10.23 1.71
CA LEU A 47 17.81 9.24 1.84
C LEU A 47 18.52 9.37 3.18
N LEU A 48 18.88 10.61 3.57
CA LEU A 48 19.53 10.88 4.85
C LEU A 48 18.64 10.49 6.03
N PHE A 49 17.34 10.76 5.95
CA PHE A 49 16.37 10.35 6.97
C PHE A 49 16.30 8.82 7.09
N ALA A 50 16.23 8.10 5.98
CA ALA A 50 16.23 6.64 5.99
C ALA A 50 17.50 6.06 6.63
N ILE A 51 18.67 6.61 6.32
CA ILE A 51 19.95 6.22 6.94
C ILE A 51 19.94 6.55 8.43
N TYR A 52 19.48 7.74 8.79
CA TYR A 52 19.42 8.23 10.17
C TYR A 52 18.55 7.36 11.07
N THR A 53 17.45 6.82 10.53
CA THR A 53 16.48 6.00 11.27
C THR A 53 16.75 4.49 11.19
N THR A 54 17.82 4.04 10.54
CA THR A 54 18.11 2.61 10.33
C THR A 54 18.20 1.82 11.63
N SER A 55 18.79 2.40 12.70
CA SER A 55 18.96 1.73 14.01
C SER A 55 17.63 1.49 14.76
N LEU A 56 16.52 2.12 14.35
CA LEU A 56 15.19 1.82 14.90
C LEU A 56 14.82 0.34 14.73
N GLY A 57 15.28 -0.28 13.61
CA GLY A 57 15.04 -1.69 13.36
C GLY A 57 15.68 -2.64 14.38
N GLU A 58 16.84 -2.29 14.92
CA GLU A 58 17.52 -3.07 15.96
C GLU A 58 16.72 -3.06 17.25
N ILE A 59 16.20 -1.89 17.64
CA ILE A 59 15.37 -1.75 18.85
C ILE A 59 14.07 -2.54 18.71
N THR A 60 13.36 -2.38 17.61
CA THR A 60 12.10 -3.11 17.41
C THR A 60 12.31 -4.60 17.35
N GLY A 61 13.38 -5.06 16.69
CA GLY A 61 13.76 -6.48 16.59
C GLY A 61 14.12 -7.09 17.92
N SER A 62 14.81 -6.38 18.83
CA SER A 62 15.17 -6.87 20.18
C SER A 62 13.96 -7.19 21.05
N HIS A 63 12.81 -6.52 20.80
CA HIS A 63 11.53 -6.80 21.45
C HIS A 63 10.66 -7.83 20.70
N GLY A 64 11.17 -8.38 19.58
CA GLY A 64 10.46 -9.36 18.75
C GLY A 64 9.35 -8.78 17.89
N PHE A 65 9.40 -7.48 17.61
CA PHE A 65 8.49 -6.83 16.65
C PHE A 65 9.05 -6.87 15.23
N SER A 66 8.17 -7.06 14.28
CA SER A 66 8.44 -6.72 12.90
C SER A 66 7.99 -5.28 12.62
N TYR A 67 8.63 -4.60 11.69
CA TYR A 67 8.32 -3.21 11.38
C TYR A 67 8.39 -2.91 9.89
N HIS A 68 7.66 -1.90 9.47
CA HIS A 68 7.79 -1.24 8.18
C HIS A 68 7.85 0.26 8.36
N CYS A 69 8.76 0.91 7.63
CA CYS A 69 8.86 2.36 7.59
C CYS A 69 8.53 2.88 6.19
N TYR A 70 7.79 3.96 6.14
CA TYR A 70 7.59 4.77 4.94
C TYR A 70 7.83 6.23 5.31
N ALA A 71 9.02 6.74 5.02
CA ALA A 71 9.53 8.00 5.55
C ALA A 71 9.44 8.00 7.11
N ASP A 72 8.70 8.95 7.68
CA ASP A 72 8.47 9.08 9.13
C ASP A 72 7.35 8.16 9.67
N ASP A 73 6.48 7.65 8.79
CA ASP A 73 5.43 6.72 9.18
C ASP A 73 6.03 5.34 9.48
N THR A 74 5.95 4.90 10.74
CA THR A 74 6.45 3.61 11.20
C THR A 74 5.31 2.73 11.66
N GLN A 75 5.22 1.54 11.11
CA GLN A 75 4.26 0.51 11.50
C GLN A 75 4.99 -0.62 12.22
N LEU A 76 4.59 -0.90 13.46
CA LEU A 76 5.04 -2.06 14.22
C LEU A 76 3.96 -3.13 14.20
N TYR A 77 4.34 -4.39 14.07
CA TYR A 77 3.38 -5.49 14.11
C TYR A 77 3.96 -6.72 14.80
N LEU A 78 3.09 -7.38 15.54
CA LEU A 78 3.39 -8.57 16.32
C LEU A 78 2.19 -9.52 16.26
N SER A 79 2.45 -10.81 16.12
CA SER A 79 1.46 -11.86 16.30
C SER A 79 1.69 -12.55 17.65
N PHE A 80 0.63 -12.72 18.43
CA PHE A 80 0.71 -13.33 19.76
C PHE A 80 -0.50 -14.23 20.03
N PRO A 81 -0.38 -15.26 20.89
CA PRO A 81 -1.49 -16.07 21.33
C PRO A 81 -2.52 -15.26 22.14
N PRO A 82 -3.82 -15.59 22.10
CA PRO A 82 -4.86 -14.85 22.83
C PRO A 82 -4.68 -14.81 24.35
N ASP A 83 -3.99 -15.80 24.90
CA ASP A 83 -3.71 -16.03 26.33
C ASP A 83 -2.32 -15.50 26.76
N ASP A 84 -1.60 -14.83 25.86
CA ASP A 84 -0.33 -14.19 26.22
C ASP A 84 -0.58 -12.90 27.02
N HIS A 85 -0.45 -12.96 28.32
CA HIS A 85 -0.58 -11.80 29.22
C HIS A 85 0.66 -10.88 29.22
N THR A 86 1.77 -11.31 28.61
CA THR A 86 3.04 -10.57 28.63
C THR A 86 3.13 -9.54 27.51
N PHE A 87 2.26 -9.65 26.50
CA PHE A 87 2.36 -8.84 25.28
C PHE A 87 2.21 -7.33 25.57
N SER A 88 1.32 -6.92 26.51
CA SER A 88 1.14 -5.50 26.87
C SER A 88 2.42 -4.89 27.45
N ALA A 89 3.11 -5.63 28.32
CA ALA A 89 4.39 -5.22 28.88
C ALA A 89 5.48 -5.14 27.78
N ARG A 90 5.51 -6.11 26.86
CA ARG A 90 6.45 -6.10 25.72
C ARG A 90 6.25 -4.88 24.82
N ILE A 91 5.00 -4.54 24.49
CA ILE A 91 4.69 -3.34 23.69
C ILE A 91 5.12 -2.07 24.44
N SER A 92 4.75 -1.94 25.73
CA SER A 92 5.10 -0.77 26.53
C SER A 92 6.62 -0.59 26.65
N ASN A 93 7.37 -1.67 26.86
CA ASN A 93 8.84 -1.63 26.92
C ASN A 93 9.43 -1.22 25.56
N CYS A 94 8.96 -1.81 24.47
CA CYS A 94 9.40 -1.45 23.12
C CYS A 94 9.16 0.03 22.81
N LEU A 95 7.96 0.55 23.10
CA LEU A 95 7.62 1.94 22.86
C LEU A 95 8.39 2.91 23.78
N SER A 96 8.70 2.50 25.01
CA SER A 96 9.57 3.26 25.92
C SER A 96 10.99 3.38 25.33
N ASP A 97 11.56 2.28 24.83
CA ASP A 97 12.90 2.30 24.25
C ASP A 97 12.94 3.05 22.92
N ILE A 98 11.89 2.96 22.10
CA ILE A 98 11.72 3.81 20.90
C ILE A 98 11.66 5.28 21.31
N SER A 99 10.91 5.65 22.34
CA SER A 99 10.82 7.03 22.82
C SER A 99 12.18 7.58 23.31
N LYS A 100 12.94 6.77 24.04
CA LYS A 100 14.32 7.11 24.46
C LYS A 100 15.24 7.31 23.26
N TRP A 101 15.20 6.37 22.30
CA TRP A 101 15.97 6.45 21.08
C TRP A 101 15.62 7.70 20.27
N MET A 102 14.32 8.00 20.06
CA MET A 102 13.90 9.21 19.37
C MET A 102 14.44 10.48 20.04
N LYS A 103 14.39 10.55 21.37
CA LYS A 103 14.95 11.68 22.13
C LYS A 103 16.46 11.82 21.89
N SER A 104 17.21 10.72 21.90
CA SER A 104 18.66 10.75 21.63
C SER A 104 19.00 11.16 20.20
N TYR A 105 18.10 10.93 19.27
CA TYR A 105 18.21 11.34 17.85
C TYR A 105 17.51 12.66 17.53
N ASN A 106 17.17 13.48 18.54
CA ASN A 106 16.43 14.74 18.35
C ASN A 106 15.14 14.58 17.53
N LEU A 107 14.49 13.42 17.64
CA LEU A 107 13.20 13.10 17.05
C LEU A 107 12.13 13.08 18.16
N GLN A 108 10.88 13.31 17.78
CA GLN A 108 9.75 13.26 18.71
C GLN A 108 8.66 12.35 18.16
N LEU A 109 8.21 11.41 19.00
CA LEU A 109 7.07 10.57 18.70
C LEU A 109 5.78 11.42 18.75
N ASN A 110 5.00 11.38 17.67
CA ASN A 110 3.70 12.04 17.64
C ASN A 110 2.63 11.12 18.22
N LEU A 111 2.44 11.19 19.54
CA LEU A 111 1.48 10.36 20.27
C LEU A 111 0.03 10.60 19.84
N SER A 112 -0.32 11.80 19.38
CA SER A 112 -1.69 12.11 18.93
C SER A 112 -2.04 11.44 17.59
N LYS A 113 -1.03 10.99 16.81
CA LYS A 113 -1.19 10.23 15.56
C LYS A 113 -0.86 8.75 15.73
N THR A 114 -0.40 8.33 16.94
CA THR A 114 -0.10 6.94 17.20
C THR A 114 -1.38 6.18 17.50
N GLU A 115 -1.68 5.16 16.73
CA GLU A 115 -2.90 4.36 16.82
C GLU A 115 -2.55 2.89 17.05
N LEU A 116 -3.37 2.18 17.81
CA LEU A 116 -3.27 0.74 18.04
C LEU A 116 -4.43 0.03 17.35
N LEU A 117 -4.12 -0.92 16.47
CA LEU A 117 -5.12 -1.80 15.87
C LEU A 117 -4.88 -3.24 16.33
N VAL A 118 -5.91 -3.88 16.87
CA VAL A 118 -5.89 -5.29 17.23
C VAL A 118 -6.78 -6.05 16.27
N ILE A 119 -6.21 -7.06 15.60
CA ILE A 119 -6.93 -7.91 14.66
C ILE A 119 -7.10 -9.29 15.32
N PRO A 120 -8.28 -9.62 15.87
CA PRO A 120 -8.51 -10.89 16.54
C PRO A 120 -8.60 -12.04 15.53
N ALA A 121 -8.00 -13.19 15.88
CA ALA A 121 -8.10 -14.41 15.05
C ALA A 121 -9.53 -14.93 14.94
N LYS A 122 -10.39 -14.68 15.96
CA LYS A 122 -11.82 -15.00 15.99
C LYS A 122 -12.61 -13.80 16.51
N PRO A 123 -13.77 -13.47 15.94
CA PRO A 123 -14.59 -12.32 16.35
C PRO A 123 -15.08 -12.36 17.82
N SER A 124 -15.08 -13.55 18.44
CA SER A 124 -15.49 -13.75 19.84
C SER A 124 -14.43 -13.38 20.86
N ILE A 125 -13.17 -13.15 20.43
CA ILE A 125 -12.08 -12.82 21.34
C ILE A 125 -12.08 -11.30 21.53
N GLN A 126 -12.39 -10.86 22.75
CA GLN A 126 -12.26 -9.46 23.14
C GLN A 126 -10.93 -9.28 23.89
N HIS A 127 -10.13 -8.36 23.45
CA HIS A 127 -8.88 -7.99 24.10
C HIS A 127 -9.05 -6.66 24.83
N ASN A 128 -9.05 -6.68 26.15
CA ASN A 128 -8.91 -5.47 26.98
C ASN A 128 -7.44 -5.07 27.04
N ILE A 129 -6.97 -4.47 25.95
CA ILE A 129 -5.58 -4.02 25.82
C ILE A 129 -5.55 -2.53 26.11
N SER A 130 -4.74 -2.12 27.06
CA SER A 130 -4.37 -0.75 27.31
C SER A 130 -2.86 -0.65 27.39
N ILE A 131 -2.27 0.17 26.56
CA ILE A 131 -0.83 0.37 26.51
C ILE A 131 -0.53 1.74 27.07
N GLN A 132 0.33 1.80 28.09
CA GLN A 132 0.81 3.06 28.64
C GLN A 132 2.08 3.48 27.91
N ILE A 133 2.08 4.71 27.39
CA ILE A 133 3.24 5.36 26.76
C ILE A 133 3.42 6.72 27.43
N ASP A 134 4.47 6.87 28.22
CA ASP A 134 4.70 8.07 29.04
C ASP A 134 3.44 8.38 29.88
N PHE A 135 2.75 9.48 29.59
CA PHE A 135 1.52 9.91 30.30
C PHE A 135 0.23 9.59 29.54
N LEU A 136 0.31 8.92 28.39
CA LEU A 136 -0.84 8.60 27.53
C LEU A 136 -1.18 7.10 27.63
N SER A 137 -2.49 6.82 27.75
CA SER A 137 -3.03 5.46 27.63
C SER A 137 -3.55 5.28 26.19
N LEU A 138 -2.99 4.32 25.46
CA LEU A 138 -3.38 3.97 24.12
C LEU A 138 -4.34 2.78 24.16
N ALA A 139 -5.59 3.01 23.78
CA ALA A 139 -6.61 1.97 23.61
C ALA A 139 -6.73 1.52 22.15
N PRO A 140 -7.16 0.28 21.87
CA PRO A 140 -7.38 -0.20 20.52
C PRO A 140 -8.43 0.62 19.77
N SER A 141 -8.10 1.03 18.57
CA SER A 141 -9.01 1.66 17.63
C SER A 141 -9.74 0.60 16.81
N LYS A 142 -11.03 0.82 16.50
CA LYS A 142 -11.80 -0.07 15.61
C LYS A 142 -11.33 -0.04 14.16
N ALA A 143 -10.78 1.08 13.74
CA ALA A 143 -10.19 1.27 12.44
C ALA A 143 -9.07 2.31 12.53
N VAL A 144 -8.01 2.13 11.74
CA VAL A 144 -6.86 3.04 11.66
C VAL A 144 -6.58 3.39 10.20
N ARG A 145 -5.99 4.57 9.97
CA ARG A 145 -5.55 4.99 8.64
C ARG A 145 -4.06 4.76 8.48
N ASN A 146 -3.69 3.83 7.61
CA ASN A 146 -2.29 3.54 7.28
C ASN A 146 -2.02 3.85 5.80
N LEU A 147 -1.11 4.77 5.50
CA LEU A 147 -0.74 5.20 4.15
C LEU A 147 -1.95 5.43 3.22
N GLY A 148 -2.99 6.10 3.75
CA GLY A 148 -4.21 6.41 3.01
C GLY A 148 -5.27 5.29 2.97
N VAL A 149 -4.94 4.08 3.42
CA VAL A 149 -5.89 2.95 3.52
C VAL A 149 -6.50 2.92 4.93
N VAL A 150 -7.81 2.81 5.02
CA VAL A 150 -8.51 2.58 6.28
C VAL A 150 -8.60 1.08 6.51
N ILE A 151 -7.98 0.60 7.58
CA ILE A 151 -7.93 -0.81 7.97
C ILE A 151 -8.76 -0.98 9.25
N ASP A 152 -9.79 -1.80 9.20
CA ASP A 152 -10.63 -2.10 10.35
C ASP A 152 -10.19 -3.42 11.04
N GLU A 153 -10.55 -3.58 12.32
CA GLU A 153 -10.20 -4.73 13.17
C GLU A 153 -10.63 -6.09 12.58
N ARG A 154 -11.60 -6.10 11.65
CA ARG A 154 -12.11 -7.31 10.98
C ARG A 154 -11.62 -7.44 9.55
N LEU A 155 -10.80 -6.52 9.07
CA LEU A 155 -10.31 -6.46 7.69
C LEU A 155 -11.45 -6.49 6.65
N THR A 156 -12.59 -5.87 6.94
CA THR A 156 -13.74 -5.81 6.02
C THR A 156 -13.56 -4.77 4.94
N PHE A 157 -12.72 -3.76 5.18
CA PHE A 157 -12.47 -2.60 4.31
C PHE A 157 -13.72 -1.80 3.89
N LYS A 158 -14.85 -1.96 4.59
CA LYS A 158 -16.09 -1.24 4.26
C LYS A 158 -15.93 0.27 4.33
N ASP A 159 -15.30 0.76 5.40
CA ASP A 159 -15.07 2.20 5.60
C ASP A 159 -14.07 2.75 4.58
N HIS A 160 -13.06 1.96 4.22
CA HIS A 160 -12.14 2.32 3.13
C HIS A 160 -12.87 2.46 1.80
N VAL A 161 -13.66 1.47 1.42
CA VAL A 161 -14.45 1.48 0.18
C VAL A 161 -15.41 2.67 0.16
N ALA A 162 -16.11 2.94 1.27
CA ALA A 162 -17.02 4.08 1.38
C ALA A 162 -16.28 5.41 1.21
N SER A 163 -15.13 5.57 1.86
CA SER A 163 -14.28 6.77 1.76
C SER A 163 -13.78 7.00 0.33
N VAL A 164 -13.26 5.95 -0.34
CA VAL A 164 -12.80 6.03 -1.74
C VAL A 164 -13.96 6.36 -2.68
N ALA A 165 -15.11 5.69 -2.51
CA ALA A 165 -16.29 5.95 -3.33
C ALA A 165 -16.77 7.40 -3.19
N CYS A 166 -16.82 7.94 -1.96
CA CYS A 166 -17.20 9.33 -1.68
C CYS A 166 -16.26 10.32 -2.37
N SER A 167 -14.95 10.14 -2.21
CA SER A 167 -13.93 11.00 -2.83
C SER A 167 -14.02 10.97 -4.36
N CYS A 168 -14.19 9.78 -4.94
CA CYS A 168 -14.37 9.63 -6.37
C CYS A 168 -15.68 10.26 -6.89
N CYS A 169 -16.79 10.12 -6.14
CA CYS A 169 -18.06 10.76 -6.47
C CYS A 169 -17.94 12.28 -6.48
N PHE A 170 -17.21 12.85 -5.50
CA PHE A 170 -16.94 14.28 -5.45
C PHE A 170 -16.10 14.74 -6.65
N ALA A 171 -15.07 13.99 -7.03
CA ALA A 171 -14.27 14.28 -8.23
C ALA A 171 -15.13 14.23 -9.49
N LEU A 172 -15.95 13.19 -9.67
CA LEU A 172 -16.87 13.08 -10.81
C LEU A 172 -17.91 14.21 -10.87
N TYR A 173 -18.40 14.65 -9.71
CA TYR A 173 -19.32 15.79 -9.63
C TYR A 173 -18.65 17.07 -10.13
N ASN A 174 -17.41 17.34 -9.72
CA ASN A 174 -16.68 18.54 -10.16
C ASN A 174 -16.35 18.49 -11.65
N ILE A 175 -15.89 17.32 -12.16
CA ILE A 175 -15.63 17.15 -13.59
C ILE A 175 -16.91 17.33 -14.39
N ARG A 176 -18.07 16.86 -13.92
CA ARG A 176 -19.35 17.03 -14.59
C ARG A 176 -19.74 18.48 -14.78
N LYS A 177 -19.44 19.36 -13.80
CA LYS A 177 -19.71 20.80 -13.92
C LYS A 177 -18.94 21.47 -15.05
N ILE A 178 -17.72 21.04 -15.29
CA ILE A 178 -16.87 21.61 -16.33
C ILE A 178 -16.88 20.79 -17.63
N ARG A 179 -17.60 19.66 -17.65
CA ARG A 179 -17.66 18.76 -18.81
C ARG A 179 -18.05 19.45 -20.13
N PRO A 180 -18.98 20.43 -20.19
CA PRO A 180 -19.32 21.15 -21.43
C PRO A 180 -18.14 21.89 -22.04
N TYR A 181 -17.13 22.25 -21.26
CA TYR A 181 -15.94 22.98 -21.71
C TYR A 181 -14.75 22.07 -22.00
N LEU A 182 -14.89 20.75 -21.84
CA LEU A 182 -13.83 19.78 -22.03
C LEU A 182 -14.07 18.92 -23.26
N THR A 183 -12.98 18.61 -23.96
CA THR A 183 -12.99 17.56 -24.99
C THR A 183 -13.15 16.18 -24.30
N GLN A 184 -13.56 15.17 -25.05
CA GLN A 184 -13.65 13.80 -24.57
C GLN A 184 -12.28 13.33 -24.02
N HIS A 185 -11.19 13.60 -24.76
CA HIS A 185 -9.84 13.25 -24.37
C HIS A 185 -9.40 13.94 -23.05
N ALA A 186 -9.64 15.24 -22.92
CA ALA A 186 -9.34 15.96 -21.67
C ALA A 186 -10.15 15.40 -20.48
N THR A 187 -11.42 15.09 -20.69
CA THR A 187 -12.28 14.45 -19.68
C THR A 187 -11.73 13.08 -19.28
N GLN A 188 -11.30 12.27 -20.25
CA GLN A 188 -10.69 10.96 -20.00
C GLN A 188 -9.43 11.09 -19.15
N LEU A 189 -8.54 12.03 -19.45
CA LEU A 189 -7.31 12.27 -18.67
C LEU A 189 -7.63 12.70 -17.24
N LEU A 190 -8.57 13.62 -17.04
CA LEU A 190 -9.01 14.05 -15.71
C LEU A 190 -9.60 12.88 -14.90
N VAL A 191 -10.48 12.10 -15.51
CA VAL A 191 -11.07 10.93 -14.87
C VAL A 191 -10.01 9.89 -14.54
N GLN A 192 -9.04 9.65 -15.43
CA GLN A 192 -7.95 8.71 -15.16
C GLN A 192 -7.09 9.16 -13.98
N SER A 193 -6.73 10.44 -13.92
CA SER A 193 -5.85 10.97 -12.88
C SER A 193 -6.52 11.11 -11.51
N THR A 194 -7.83 11.41 -11.45
CA THR A 194 -8.52 11.73 -10.19
C THR A 194 -9.44 10.63 -9.69
N VAL A 195 -9.97 9.77 -10.58
CA VAL A 195 -10.92 8.72 -10.19
C VAL A 195 -10.30 7.34 -10.34
N ILE A 196 -9.78 6.99 -11.52
CA ILE A 196 -9.25 5.66 -11.77
C ILE A 196 -7.99 5.41 -10.93
N SER A 197 -7.14 6.41 -10.74
CA SER A 197 -5.98 6.32 -9.85
C SER A 197 -6.36 5.99 -8.41
N HIS A 198 -7.43 6.58 -7.88
CA HIS A 198 -7.96 6.26 -6.55
C HIS A 198 -8.53 4.84 -6.47
N LEU A 199 -9.23 4.37 -7.52
CA LEU A 199 -9.73 3.00 -7.58
C LEU A 199 -8.61 1.95 -7.68
N ASP A 200 -7.46 2.33 -8.24
CA ASP A 200 -6.30 1.45 -8.37
C ASP A 200 -5.35 1.49 -7.17
N TYR A 201 -5.46 2.52 -6.33
CA TYR A 201 -4.61 2.65 -5.15
C TYR A 201 -4.92 1.56 -4.14
N CYS A 202 -3.94 0.72 -3.82
CA CYS A 202 -4.04 -0.38 -2.86
C CYS A 202 -5.22 -1.34 -3.08
N ASN A 203 -5.78 -1.43 -4.29
CA ASN A 203 -6.95 -2.27 -4.58
C ASN A 203 -6.72 -3.78 -4.39
N ALA A 204 -5.47 -4.22 -4.28
CA ALA A 204 -5.13 -5.60 -3.95
C ALA A 204 -5.74 -6.07 -2.60
N HIS A 205 -5.93 -5.17 -1.64
CA HIS A 205 -6.57 -5.48 -0.36
C HIS A 205 -8.05 -5.81 -0.47
N LEU A 206 -8.68 -5.44 -1.60
CA LEU A 206 -10.10 -5.69 -1.88
C LEU A 206 -10.36 -7.07 -2.47
N THR A 207 -9.32 -7.89 -2.60
CA THR A 207 -9.41 -9.25 -3.15
C THR A 207 -10.31 -10.12 -2.28
N ASP A 208 -11.16 -10.90 -2.95
CA ASP A 208 -12.06 -11.87 -2.32
C ASP A 208 -12.99 -11.26 -1.24
N LEU A 209 -13.20 -9.95 -1.29
CA LEU A 209 -14.27 -9.31 -0.53
C LEU A 209 -15.63 -9.63 -1.16
N PRO A 210 -16.71 -9.70 -0.35
CA PRO A 210 -18.06 -9.86 -0.87
C PRO A 210 -18.36 -8.84 -1.96
N ALA A 211 -19.01 -9.28 -3.04
CA ALA A 211 -19.34 -8.42 -4.18
C ALA A 211 -20.12 -7.16 -3.76
N CYS A 212 -20.98 -7.25 -2.75
CA CYS A 212 -21.71 -6.11 -2.20
C CYS A 212 -20.76 -5.04 -1.61
N THR A 213 -19.63 -5.43 -1.03
CA THR A 213 -18.64 -4.51 -0.46
C THR A 213 -17.94 -3.70 -1.56
N VAL A 214 -17.51 -4.33 -2.65
CA VAL A 214 -16.76 -3.66 -3.73
C VAL A 214 -17.66 -3.00 -4.78
N ARG A 215 -18.96 -3.34 -4.81
CA ARG A 215 -19.94 -2.81 -5.77
C ARG A 215 -19.96 -1.28 -5.86
N PRO A 216 -19.87 -0.49 -4.77
CA PRO A 216 -19.84 0.98 -4.85
C PRO A 216 -18.72 1.49 -5.75
N LEU A 217 -17.52 0.89 -5.69
CA LEU A 217 -16.38 1.29 -6.53
C LEU A 217 -16.61 0.95 -8.01
N GLN A 218 -17.23 -0.20 -8.31
CA GLN A 218 -17.62 -0.52 -9.70
C GLN A 218 -18.67 0.46 -10.22
N MET A 219 -19.62 0.90 -9.37
CA MET A 219 -20.62 1.91 -9.77
C MET A 219 -19.96 3.27 -10.07
N VAL A 220 -18.96 3.67 -9.28
CA VAL A 220 -18.14 4.85 -9.55
C VAL A 220 -17.44 4.73 -10.90
N GLN A 221 -16.80 3.60 -11.17
CA GLN A 221 -16.13 3.35 -12.45
C GLN A 221 -17.11 3.42 -13.64
N ASN A 222 -18.31 2.86 -13.47
CA ASN A 222 -19.37 2.94 -14.47
C ASN A 222 -19.82 4.37 -14.75
N ALA A 223 -19.97 5.17 -13.68
CA ALA A 223 -20.32 6.58 -13.81
C ALA A 223 -19.19 7.40 -14.48
N ALA A 224 -17.95 7.06 -14.19
CA ALA A 224 -16.77 7.66 -14.82
C ALA A 224 -16.74 7.43 -16.33
N ALA A 225 -16.98 6.19 -16.80
CA ALA A 225 -17.02 5.88 -18.22
C ALA A 225 -18.14 6.66 -18.94
N ARG A 226 -19.34 6.70 -18.34
CA ARG A 226 -20.46 7.49 -18.90
C ARG A 226 -20.13 8.98 -18.98
N LEU A 227 -19.44 9.52 -17.98
CA LEU A 227 -19.04 10.94 -17.98
C LEU A 227 -18.05 11.27 -19.10
N VAL A 228 -17.10 10.38 -19.40
CA VAL A 228 -16.14 10.57 -20.51
C VAL A 228 -16.88 10.73 -21.84
N PHE A 229 -17.88 9.88 -22.11
CA PHE A 229 -18.65 9.93 -23.36
C PHE A 229 -19.89 10.83 -23.32
N ASN A 230 -20.11 11.51 -22.20
CA ASN A 230 -21.31 12.33 -21.96
C ASN A 230 -22.63 11.54 -22.14
N HIS A 231 -22.65 10.28 -21.73
CA HIS A 231 -23.81 9.40 -21.82
C HIS A 231 -24.73 9.51 -20.58
N PRO A 232 -26.04 9.23 -20.73
CA PRO A 232 -27.00 9.25 -19.65
C PRO A 232 -26.72 8.12 -18.62
N LYS A 233 -27.26 8.26 -17.40
CA LYS A 233 -27.07 7.32 -16.29
C LYS A 233 -27.46 5.86 -16.63
N GLY A 234 -28.44 5.65 -17.49
CA GLY A 234 -28.91 4.33 -17.91
C GLY A 234 -28.11 3.67 -19.03
N ALA A 235 -27.14 4.36 -19.67
CA ALA A 235 -26.37 3.80 -20.76
C ALA A 235 -25.58 2.55 -20.32
N HIS A 236 -25.56 1.55 -21.22
CA HIS A 236 -24.78 0.32 -21.00
C HIS A 236 -23.28 0.62 -20.99
N VAL A 237 -22.53 0.05 -20.03
CA VAL A 237 -21.14 0.45 -19.78
C VAL A 237 -20.10 -0.42 -20.47
N THR A 238 -20.43 -1.67 -20.83
CA THR A 238 -19.47 -2.59 -21.45
C THR A 238 -18.88 -2.03 -22.76
N PRO A 239 -19.67 -1.47 -23.71
CA PRO A 239 -19.11 -0.85 -24.90
C PRO A 239 -18.15 0.31 -24.58
N LEU A 240 -18.48 1.11 -23.54
CA LEU A 240 -17.66 2.24 -23.11
C LEU A 240 -16.32 1.76 -22.51
N PHE A 241 -16.32 0.67 -21.76
CA PHE A 241 -15.09 0.07 -21.24
C PHE A 241 -14.21 -0.49 -22.35
N ILE A 242 -14.83 -1.09 -23.39
CA ILE A 242 -14.12 -1.60 -24.56
C ILE A 242 -13.42 -0.44 -25.28
N GLU A 243 -14.12 0.65 -25.57
CA GLU A 243 -13.57 1.82 -26.26
C GLU A 243 -12.48 2.52 -25.45
N LEU A 244 -12.65 2.64 -24.11
CA LEU A 244 -11.65 3.21 -23.21
C LEU A 244 -10.48 2.25 -22.93
N HIS A 245 -10.56 0.99 -23.32
CA HIS A 245 -9.62 -0.06 -22.95
C HIS A 245 -9.46 -0.18 -21.42
N TRP A 246 -10.57 -0.03 -20.69
CA TRP A 246 -10.61 -0.14 -19.23
C TRP A 246 -11.03 -1.53 -18.80
N LEU A 247 -10.26 -2.10 -17.90
CA LEU A 247 -10.67 -3.31 -17.19
C LEU A 247 -11.72 -2.96 -16.13
N PRO A 248 -12.77 -3.77 -15.93
CA PRO A 248 -13.65 -3.68 -14.75
C PRO A 248 -12.88 -3.85 -13.46
N LEU A 249 -13.43 -3.36 -12.33
CA LEU A 249 -12.74 -3.32 -11.05
C LEU A 249 -12.19 -4.69 -10.62
N ALA A 250 -12.97 -5.75 -10.74
CA ALA A 250 -12.53 -7.11 -10.39
C ALA A 250 -11.31 -7.54 -11.20
N ALA A 251 -11.30 -7.27 -12.51
CA ALA A 251 -10.18 -7.55 -13.39
C ALA A 251 -8.94 -6.68 -13.05
N ARG A 252 -9.14 -5.43 -12.61
CA ARG A 252 -8.05 -4.54 -12.16
C ARG A 252 -7.38 -5.07 -10.88
N ILE A 253 -8.17 -5.55 -9.93
CA ILE A 253 -7.66 -6.20 -8.71
C ILE A 253 -6.85 -7.44 -9.08
N LYS A 254 -7.39 -8.35 -9.90
CA LYS A 254 -6.70 -9.55 -10.40
C LYS A 254 -5.41 -9.19 -11.15
N PHE A 255 -5.46 -8.17 -12.01
CA PHE A 255 -4.28 -7.66 -12.72
C PHE A 255 -3.18 -7.18 -11.77
N LYS A 256 -3.52 -6.43 -10.72
CA LYS A 256 -2.57 -5.92 -9.72
C LYS A 256 -1.87 -7.05 -8.97
N LEU A 257 -2.65 -8.03 -8.49
CA LEU A 257 -2.11 -9.18 -7.76
C LEU A 257 -1.18 -10.04 -8.62
N LEU A 258 -1.59 -10.34 -9.83
CA LEU A 258 -0.79 -11.16 -10.75
C LEU A 258 0.48 -10.43 -11.22
N THR A 259 0.44 -9.10 -11.38
CA THR A 259 1.65 -8.33 -11.66
C THR A 259 2.60 -8.29 -10.47
N LEU A 260 2.09 -8.30 -9.24
CA LEU A 260 2.91 -8.41 -8.04
C LEU A 260 3.52 -9.82 -7.92
N ALA A 261 2.74 -10.87 -8.19
CA ALA A 261 3.23 -12.25 -8.21
C ALA A 261 4.37 -12.44 -9.22
N TYR A 262 4.22 -11.87 -10.43
CA TYR A 262 5.30 -11.86 -11.42
C TYR A 262 6.57 -11.23 -10.86
N LYS A 263 6.47 -10.05 -10.25
CA LYS A 263 7.63 -9.34 -9.67
C LYS A 263 8.30 -10.13 -8.54
N VAL A 264 7.53 -10.82 -7.70
CA VAL A 264 8.07 -11.70 -6.66
C VAL A 264 8.90 -12.82 -7.29
N ARG A 265 8.36 -13.48 -8.31
CA ARG A 265 9.08 -14.56 -9.01
C ARG A 265 10.31 -14.08 -9.79
N ASP A 266 10.22 -12.91 -10.40
CA ASP A 266 11.32 -12.28 -11.17
C ASP A 266 12.41 -11.66 -10.24
N GLY A 267 12.21 -11.68 -8.90
CA GLY A 267 13.15 -11.10 -7.93
C GLY A 267 13.20 -9.58 -7.93
N THR A 268 12.28 -8.91 -8.64
CA THR A 268 12.18 -7.44 -8.70
C THR A 268 11.24 -6.85 -7.66
N ALA A 269 10.55 -7.69 -6.87
CA ALA A 269 9.77 -7.27 -5.72
C ALA A 269 10.66 -7.12 -4.46
N PRO A 270 10.21 -6.38 -3.44
CA PRO A 270 10.89 -6.35 -2.15
C PRO A 270 11.06 -7.75 -1.55
N ILE A 271 12.24 -8.03 -0.98
CA ILE A 271 12.67 -9.36 -0.50
C ILE A 271 11.67 -9.97 0.50
N TYR A 272 11.03 -9.15 1.33
CA TYR A 272 10.05 -9.62 2.32
C TYR A 272 8.78 -10.23 1.72
N LEU A 273 8.54 -10.04 0.41
CA LEU A 273 7.42 -10.67 -0.30
C LEU A 273 7.75 -12.08 -0.84
N ASN A 274 9.03 -12.43 -0.96
CA ASN A 274 9.47 -13.72 -1.52
C ASN A 274 8.86 -14.94 -0.80
N PRO A 275 8.71 -14.96 0.54
CA PRO A 275 8.09 -16.07 1.24
C PRO A 275 6.60 -16.28 0.91
N LEU A 276 5.93 -15.25 0.35
CA LEU A 276 4.48 -15.25 0.11
C LEU A 276 4.08 -15.91 -1.22
N ALA A 277 5.02 -16.11 -2.16
CA ALA A 277 4.76 -16.74 -3.45
C ALA A 277 5.95 -17.63 -3.83
N LYS A 278 5.90 -18.88 -3.37
CA LYS A 278 6.96 -19.87 -3.62
C LYS A 278 6.68 -20.65 -4.88
N ASP A 279 7.73 -20.95 -5.65
CA ASP A 279 7.60 -21.85 -6.81
C ASP A 279 7.21 -23.27 -6.35
N TYR A 280 6.36 -23.90 -7.14
CA TYR A 280 6.00 -25.30 -6.93
C TYR A 280 7.15 -26.21 -7.38
N VAL A 281 7.68 -26.98 -6.46
CA VAL A 281 8.70 -28.00 -6.73
C VAL A 281 8.02 -29.37 -6.70
N SER A 282 8.01 -30.06 -7.85
CA SER A 282 7.46 -31.40 -7.94
C SER A 282 8.44 -32.41 -7.34
N ALA A 283 7.92 -33.34 -6.53
CA ALA A 283 8.72 -34.47 -6.00
C ALA A 283 9.18 -35.46 -7.10
N ARG A 284 8.60 -35.42 -8.29
CA ARG A 284 8.95 -36.26 -9.44
C ARG A 284 9.13 -35.37 -10.68
N PRO A 285 10.06 -35.69 -11.60
CA PRO A 285 10.18 -34.97 -12.87
C PRO A 285 8.92 -35.20 -13.71
N LEU A 286 8.03 -34.21 -13.71
CA LEU A 286 6.82 -34.18 -14.51
C LEU A 286 7.02 -33.27 -15.72
N ARG A 287 6.34 -33.52 -16.83
CA ARG A 287 6.32 -32.60 -18.00
C ARG A 287 5.82 -31.22 -17.61
N SER A 288 4.93 -31.12 -16.59
CA SER A 288 4.41 -29.88 -16.07
C SER A 288 5.36 -29.14 -15.12
N SER A 289 6.52 -29.67 -14.79
CA SER A 289 7.52 -28.96 -13.94
C SER A 289 8.09 -27.71 -14.61
N GLN A 290 7.95 -27.57 -15.93
CA GLN A 290 8.30 -26.36 -16.69
C GLN A 290 7.20 -25.29 -16.72
N ASP A 291 6.01 -25.58 -16.18
CA ASP A 291 4.85 -24.67 -16.24
C ASP A 291 4.95 -23.44 -15.31
N CYS A 292 6.04 -23.25 -14.61
CA CYS A 292 6.27 -22.12 -13.69
C CYS A 292 5.10 -21.90 -12.72
N ARG A 293 4.61 -22.97 -12.10
CA ARG A 293 3.50 -22.92 -11.13
C ARG A 293 3.98 -22.44 -9.76
N LEU A 294 3.07 -21.84 -9.01
CA LEU A 294 3.29 -21.48 -7.61
C LEU A 294 2.71 -22.57 -6.68
N ALA A 295 3.38 -22.77 -5.55
CA ALA A 295 2.90 -23.66 -4.52
C ALA A 295 1.67 -23.07 -3.84
N VAL A 296 0.56 -23.80 -3.84
CA VAL A 296 -0.67 -23.40 -3.16
C VAL A 296 -0.63 -23.95 -1.74
N PRO A 297 -0.51 -23.10 -0.70
CA PRO A 297 -0.55 -23.59 0.67
C PRO A 297 -1.95 -24.11 1.00
N THR A 298 -2.01 -25.19 1.77
CA THR A 298 -3.28 -25.69 2.30
C THR A 298 -3.71 -24.80 3.47
N PRO A 299 -4.79 -24.03 3.39
CA PRO A 299 -5.22 -23.18 4.49
C PRO A 299 -5.69 -24.07 5.65
N ARG A 300 -5.26 -23.74 6.88
CA ARG A 300 -5.69 -24.45 8.10
C ARG A 300 -7.15 -24.21 8.49
N SER A 301 -7.78 -23.20 7.97
CA SER A 301 -9.20 -22.86 8.18
C SER A 301 -9.72 -22.18 6.93
N GLY A 302 -10.83 -22.69 6.36
CA GLY A 302 -11.65 -22.10 5.33
C GLY A 302 -10.97 -21.18 4.30
N GLN A 303 -11.72 -20.28 3.73
CA GLN A 303 -11.23 -19.33 2.73
C GLN A 303 -10.29 -18.28 3.38
N SER A 304 -9.02 -18.32 3.03
CA SER A 304 -8.05 -17.31 3.47
C SER A 304 -7.82 -16.28 2.37
N ARG A 305 -8.10 -15.01 2.67
CA ARG A 305 -7.83 -13.87 1.77
C ARG A 305 -6.34 -13.45 1.74
N LEU A 306 -5.46 -14.25 2.33
CA LEU A 306 -4.03 -13.95 2.33
C LEU A 306 -3.48 -14.01 0.90
N PHE A 307 -2.59 -13.09 0.58
CA PHE A 307 -1.88 -13.06 -0.69
C PHE A 307 -1.24 -14.43 -1.02
N SER A 308 -0.61 -15.05 -0.02
CA SER A 308 0.05 -16.37 -0.17
C SER A 308 -0.91 -17.52 -0.49
N CYS A 309 -2.22 -17.37 -0.27
CA CYS A 309 -3.21 -18.40 -0.57
C CYS A 309 -3.92 -18.14 -1.91
N ILE A 310 -4.38 -16.91 -2.13
CA ILE A 310 -5.19 -16.56 -3.31
C ILE A 310 -4.32 -16.45 -4.57
N VAL A 311 -3.17 -15.78 -4.45
CA VAL A 311 -2.35 -15.47 -5.61
C VAL A 311 -1.78 -16.72 -6.31
N PRO A 312 -1.29 -17.75 -5.60
CA PRO A 312 -0.85 -18.97 -6.26
C PRO A 312 -1.96 -19.67 -7.06
N GLN A 313 -3.21 -19.66 -6.57
CA GLN A 313 -4.35 -20.21 -7.31
C GLN A 313 -4.60 -19.40 -8.59
N MET A 314 -4.77 -18.07 -8.46
CA MET A 314 -4.98 -17.19 -9.60
C MET A 314 -3.85 -17.27 -10.63
N TRP A 315 -2.60 -17.46 -10.18
CA TRP A 315 -1.45 -17.62 -11.04
C TRP A 315 -1.47 -18.94 -11.80
N ASN A 316 -1.81 -20.03 -11.11
CA ASN A 316 -1.86 -21.37 -11.70
C ASN A 316 -3.01 -21.54 -12.70
N ASP A 317 -4.09 -20.74 -12.55
CA ASP A 317 -5.22 -20.68 -13.48
C ASP A 317 -4.89 -19.93 -14.78
N LEU A 318 -3.78 -19.18 -14.82
CA LEU A 318 -3.35 -18.53 -16.05
C LEU A 318 -2.92 -19.57 -17.10
N PRO A 319 -3.14 -19.33 -18.40
CA PRO A 319 -2.51 -20.10 -19.47
C PRO A 319 -0.99 -20.13 -19.31
N SER A 320 -0.33 -21.16 -19.85
CA SER A 320 1.14 -21.30 -19.77
C SER A 320 1.89 -20.14 -20.46
N THR A 321 1.37 -19.63 -21.58
CA THR A 321 2.03 -18.60 -22.39
C THR A 321 2.44 -17.34 -21.60
N PRO A 322 1.58 -16.70 -20.77
CA PRO A 322 2.01 -15.54 -19.96
C PRO A 322 2.99 -15.92 -18.86
N ARG A 323 2.97 -17.16 -18.35
CA ARG A 323 3.79 -17.61 -17.20
C ARG A 323 5.24 -17.91 -17.56
N ILE A 324 5.51 -18.24 -18.83
CA ILE A 324 6.81 -18.76 -19.27
C ILE A 324 7.60 -17.66 -20.01
N GLY A 325 8.75 -17.24 -19.48
CA GLY A 325 9.80 -16.54 -20.21
C GLY A 325 9.49 -15.15 -20.77
N ALA A 326 8.35 -14.54 -20.46
CA ALA A 326 8.00 -13.21 -20.94
C ALA A 326 8.67 -12.13 -20.08
N SER A 327 9.21 -11.08 -20.68
CA SER A 327 9.59 -9.89 -19.93
C SER A 327 8.36 -9.27 -19.21
N PHE A 328 8.59 -8.51 -18.13
CA PHE A 328 7.52 -7.88 -17.36
C PHE A 328 6.56 -7.05 -18.23
N SER A 329 7.10 -6.36 -19.24
CA SER A 329 6.29 -5.57 -20.18
C SER A 329 5.37 -6.46 -21.02
N ILE A 330 5.90 -7.56 -21.56
CA ILE A 330 5.13 -8.54 -22.36
C ILE A 330 4.08 -9.22 -21.48
N PHE A 331 4.48 -9.66 -20.28
CA PHE A 331 3.56 -10.26 -19.32
C PHE A 331 2.36 -9.36 -19.04
N LYS A 332 2.59 -8.06 -18.74
CA LYS A 332 1.49 -7.11 -18.52
C LYS A 332 0.55 -6.97 -19.69
N LYS A 333 1.10 -6.94 -20.92
CA LYS A 333 0.27 -6.86 -22.15
C LYS A 333 -0.59 -8.11 -22.31
N LEU A 334 0.00 -9.29 -22.21
CA LEU A 334 -0.70 -10.57 -22.33
C LEU A 334 -1.78 -10.71 -21.26
N LEU A 335 -1.43 -10.40 -20.00
CA LEU A 335 -2.36 -10.47 -18.88
C LEU A 335 -3.53 -9.50 -19.07
N LYS A 336 -3.26 -8.25 -19.48
CA LYS A 336 -4.31 -7.27 -19.76
C LYS A 336 -5.25 -7.76 -20.87
N THR A 337 -4.70 -8.32 -21.94
CA THR A 337 -5.49 -8.87 -23.05
C THR A 337 -6.35 -10.05 -22.61
N LEU A 338 -5.79 -10.96 -21.82
CA LEU A 338 -6.52 -12.11 -21.27
C LEU A 338 -7.70 -11.64 -20.41
N LEU A 339 -7.46 -10.77 -19.44
CA LEU A 339 -8.49 -10.25 -18.54
C LEU A 339 -9.54 -9.42 -19.27
N PHE A 340 -9.13 -8.70 -20.30
CA PHE A 340 -10.05 -7.93 -21.13
C PHE A 340 -11.02 -8.85 -21.89
N ARG A 341 -10.52 -9.93 -22.46
CA ARG A 341 -11.36 -10.93 -23.12
C ARG A 341 -12.30 -11.63 -22.14
N GLU A 342 -11.75 -12.08 -21.00
CA GLU A 342 -12.50 -12.80 -19.97
C GLU A 342 -13.69 -11.99 -19.41
N HIS A 343 -13.54 -10.67 -19.27
CA HIS A 343 -14.51 -9.84 -18.56
C HIS A 343 -15.39 -8.96 -19.46
N LEU A 344 -15.03 -8.74 -20.73
CA LEU A 344 -15.73 -7.79 -21.60
C LEU A 344 -16.16 -8.38 -22.93
N LEU A 345 -15.57 -9.49 -23.39
CA LEU A 345 -15.86 -10.06 -24.71
C LEU A 345 -16.52 -11.44 -24.65
N ASN A 346 -16.45 -12.10 -23.48
CA ASN A 346 -17.20 -13.32 -23.18
C ASN A 346 -18.43 -12.93 -22.33
#